data_2229dcd4f664195dfacb8ba9d1e1ab82
#
_entry.id   2229dcd4f664195dfacb8ba9d1e1ab82
#
_cell.length_a   1.000
_cell.length_b   1.000
_cell.length_c   1.000
_cell.angle_alpha   90.00
_cell.angle_beta   90.00
_cell.angle_gamma   90.00
#
_symmetry.space_group_name_H-M   'P 1'
#
loop_
_entity.id
_entity.type
_entity.pdbx_description
1 polymer ?
#
loop_
_entity_poly.entity_id
_entity_poly.type
_entity_poly.pdbx_seq_one_letter_code
_entity_poly.pdbx_strand_id
1 'polypeptide(L)'
;MTEAQDQVTIDQLMPPEQIRLLQIITGAFMSGIFIFTLVVLFLFLNSATPEPGSEELRNPGGDTELLHTLSMAHAAVALCCWPAGTLLYRRFTSRKALLSGSSTIYEASNMRLGFLEGPGLFGCVIFMLAGMGREVDDSPLLWLNLLSPVASITFMALTFPTKKNLESLPALSPEGTGSPWANRAEH
;
A
#
# COMPACT_ATOMS: atom_id res chain seq x y z
N MET A 1 -22.10 -23.08 34.79
CA MET A 1 -22.16 -23.53 33.39
C MET A 1 -21.29 -22.57 32.58
N THR A 2 -20.05 -22.96 32.34
CA THR A 2 -19.11 -22.19 31.55
C THR A 2 -19.52 -22.39 30.09
N GLU A 3 -20.13 -21.38 29.47
CA GLU A 3 -20.32 -21.35 28.03
C GLU A 3 -18.94 -21.46 27.43
N ALA A 4 -18.64 -22.57 26.78
CA ALA A 4 -17.50 -22.70 25.92
C ALA A 4 -17.74 -21.66 24.81
N GLN A 5 -17.08 -20.49 24.91
CA GLN A 5 -17.06 -19.50 23.84
C GLN A 5 -16.49 -20.20 22.61
N ASP A 6 -17.33 -20.47 21.63
CA ASP A 6 -16.94 -21.03 20.33
C ASP A 6 -15.86 -20.14 19.75
N GLN A 7 -14.60 -20.58 19.81
CA GLN A 7 -13.48 -19.92 19.15
C GLN A 7 -13.67 -20.08 17.65
N VAL A 8 -14.11 -19.00 17.00
CA VAL A 8 -14.18 -18.95 15.56
C VAL A 8 -12.77 -19.03 15.00
N THR A 9 -12.50 -20.07 14.23
CA THR A 9 -11.19 -20.28 13.60
C THR A 9 -11.13 -19.62 12.23
N ILE A 10 -9.90 -19.30 11.76
CA ILE A 10 -9.71 -18.71 10.43
C ILE A 10 -10.23 -19.64 9.33
N ASP A 11 -10.11 -20.96 9.51
CA ASP A 11 -10.55 -21.96 8.52
C ASP A 11 -12.09 -21.98 8.37
N GLN A 12 -12.85 -21.50 9.37
CA GLN A 12 -14.30 -21.31 9.29
C GLN A 12 -14.68 -20.02 8.56
N LEU A 13 -13.87 -18.96 8.69
CA LEU A 13 -14.13 -17.67 8.09
C LEU A 13 -13.58 -17.55 6.65
N MET A 14 -12.53 -18.30 6.34
CA MET A 14 -11.83 -18.20 5.06
C MET A 14 -11.29 -19.57 4.64
N PRO A 15 -11.88 -20.21 3.62
CA PRO A 15 -11.36 -21.45 3.05
C PRO A 15 -9.90 -21.30 2.59
N PRO A 16 -9.08 -22.36 2.66
CA PRO A 16 -7.67 -22.33 2.24
C PRO A 16 -7.46 -21.84 0.80
N GLU A 17 -8.42 -22.11 -0.07
CA GLU A 17 -8.41 -21.65 -1.47
C GLU A 17 -8.47 -20.11 -1.57
N GLN A 18 -9.30 -19.47 -0.74
CA GLN A 18 -9.40 -18.01 -0.69
C GLN A 18 -8.14 -17.37 -0.11
N ILE A 19 -7.50 -18.02 0.88
CA ILE A 19 -6.20 -17.57 1.40
C ILE A 19 -5.16 -17.60 0.28
N ARG A 20 -5.10 -18.71 -0.47
CA ARG A 20 -4.18 -18.86 -1.60
C ARG A 20 -4.45 -17.81 -2.69
N LEU A 21 -5.71 -17.59 -3.03
CA LEU A 21 -6.09 -16.58 -4.01
C LEU A 21 -5.65 -15.18 -3.56
N LEU A 22 -5.88 -14.84 -2.30
CA LEU A 22 -5.45 -13.57 -1.73
C LEU A 22 -3.93 -13.41 -1.74
N GLN A 23 -3.16 -14.48 -1.50
CA GLN A 23 -1.70 -14.49 -1.61
C GLN A 23 -1.25 -14.21 -3.05
N ILE A 24 -1.89 -14.84 -4.03
CA ILE A 24 -1.58 -14.62 -5.45
C ILE A 24 -1.88 -13.16 -5.83
N ILE A 25 -3.04 -12.64 -5.44
CA ILE A 25 -3.43 -11.25 -5.72
C ILE A 25 -2.42 -10.29 -5.06
N THR A 26 -2.12 -10.46 -3.79
CA THR A 26 -1.15 -9.60 -3.08
C THR A 26 0.22 -9.65 -3.75
N GLY A 27 0.69 -10.85 -4.12
CA GLY A 27 1.94 -11.04 -4.86
C GLY A 27 1.93 -10.34 -6.22
N ALA A 28 0.82 -10.40 -6.95
CA ALA A 28 0.67 -9.73 -8.24
C ALA A 28 0.73 -8.19 -8.10
N PHE A 29 0.04 -7.61 -7.11
CA PHE A 29 0.10 -6.18 -6.82
C PHE A 29 1.53 -5.73 -6.47
N MET A 30 2.21 -6.45 -5.56
CA MET A 30 3.60 -6.15 -5.20
C MET A 30 4.53 -6.22 -6.42
N SER A 31 4.41 -7.28 -7.22
CA SER A 31 5.20 -7.46 -8.44
C SER A 31 4.92 -6.37 -9.47
N GLY A 32 3.66 -5.97 -9.63
CA GLY A 32 3.25 -4.89 -10.52
C GLY A 32 3.93 -3.56 -10.16
N ILE A 33 3.84 -3.14 -8.90
CA ILE A 33 4.50 -1.91 -8.42
C ILE A 33 6.02 -2.02 -8.58
N PHE A 34 6.60 -3.17 -8.23
CA PHE A 34 8.04 -3.39 -8.31
C PHE A 34 8.55 -3.30 -9.74
N ILE A 35 7.93 -4.03 -10.68
CA ILE A 35 8.30 -4.01 -12.11
C ILE A 35 8.13 -2.61 -12.67
N PHE A 36 7.01 -1.94 -12.37
CA PHE A 36 6.79 -0.58 -12.85
C PHE A 36 7.84 0.39 -12.32
N THR A 37 8.20 0.29 -11.05
CA THR A 37 9.30 1.08 -10.46
C THR A 37 10.62 0.83 -11.17
N LEU A 38 10.96 -0.43 -11.48
CA LEU A 38 12.17 -0.77 -12.23
C LEU A 38 12.15 -0.20 -13.64
N VAL A 39 11.02 -0.27 -14.35
CA VAL A 39 10.88 0.31 -15.69
C VAL A 39 11.09 1.83 -15.64
N VAL A 40 10.49 2.51 -14.68
CA VAL A 40 10.63 3.96 -14.51
C VAL A 40 12.08 4.34 -14.22
N LEU A 41 12.75 3.63 -13.32
CA LEU A 41 14.18 3.84 -13.03
C LEU A 41 15.06 3.55 -14.25
N PHE A 42 14.77 2.50 -15.00
CA PHE A 42 15.49 2.16 -16.23
C PHE A 42 15.34 3.28 -17.28
N LEU A 43 14.12 3.78 -17.49
CA LEU A 43 13.87 4.89 -18.40
C LEU A 43 14.63 6.15 -17.96
N PHE A 44 14.60 6.47 -16.67
CA PHE A 44 15.34 7.60 -16.11
C PHE A 44 16.85 7.48 -16.37
N LEU A 45 17.44 6.33 -16.07
CA LEU A 45 18.89 6.11 -16.26
C LEU A 45 19.31 6.18 -17.73
N ASN A 46 18.44 5.74 -18.67
CA ASN A 46 18.75 5.79 -20.10
C ASN A 46 18.45 7.16 -20.72
N SER A 47 17.59 7.98 -20.11
CA SER A 47 17.33 9.35 -20.57
C SER A 47 18.45 10.33 -20.22
N ALA A 48 19.43 9.90 -19.42
CA ALA A 48 20.52 10.73 -18.91
C ALA A 48 21.60 11.09 -19.97
N THR A 49 21.53 10.56 -21.20
CA THR A 49 22.46 10.93 -22.28
C THR A 49 21.89 12.09 -23.09
N PRO A 50 22.47 13.32 -22.99
CA PRO A 50 22.04 14.44 -23.82
C PRO A 50 22.37 14.18 -25.29
N GLU A 51 21.38 14.25 -26.17
CA GLU A 51 21.72 14.45 -27.58
C GLU A 51 22.30 15.87 -27.77
N PRO A 52 23.46 16.00 -28.45
CA PRO A 52 24.02 17.32 -28.75
C PRO A 52 23.04 18.12 -29.61
N GLY A 53 22.54 19.24 -29.08
CA GLY A 53 21.58 20.11 -29.77
C GLY A 53 20.13 20.11 -29.22
N SER A 54 19.80 19.31 -28.22
CA SER A 54 18.45 19.26 -27.66
C SER A 54 18.16 20.34 -26.58
N GLU A 55 19.13 21.19 -26.28
CA GLU A 55 18.97 22.23 -25.24
C GLU A 55 17.98 23.36 -25.64
N GLU A 56 17.73 23.59 -26.93
CA GLU A 56 16.83 24.66 -27.40
C GLU A 56 15.33 24.35 -27.22
N LEU A 57 14.96 23.11 -27.01
CA LEU A 57 13.54 22.69 -26.81
C LEU A 57 13.12 22.59 -25.34
N ARG A 58 14.02 22.85 -24.41
CA ARG A 58 13.73 22.83 -22.99
C ARG A 58 12.94 24.09 -22.62
N ASN A 59 11.70 23.91 -22.21
CA ASN A 59 10.85 24.98 -21.67
C ASN A 59 11.15 25.14 -20.17
N PRO A 60 12.14 25.96 -19.76
CA PRO A 60 12.56 26.01 -18.37
C PRO A 60 11.49 26.71 -17.54
N GLY A 61 10.82 25.99 -16.67
CA GLY A 61 10.03 26.54 -15.59
C GLY A 61 8.53 26.20 -15.57
N GLY A 62 7.91 25.83 -16.71
CA GLY A 62 6.47 25.50 -16.73
C GLY A 62 6.15 24.12 -16.15
N ASP A 63 6.98 23.14 -16.41
CA ASP A 63 6.73 21.75 -16.04
C ASP A 63 7.11 21.47 -14.58
N THR A 64 8.12 22.17 -14.04
CA THR A 64 8.57 21.99 -12.65
C THR A 64 7.49 22.38 -11.63
N GLU A 65 6.78 23.49 -11.85
CA GLU A 65 5.69 23.90 -10.97
C GLU A 65 4.54 22.91 -10.97
N LEU A 66 4.19 22.38 -12.15
CA LEU A 66 3.20 21.32 -12.29
C LEU A 66 3.63 20.05 -11.55
N LEU A 67 4.89 19.62 -11.71
CA LEU A 67 5.41 18.43 -11.03
C LEU A 67 5.44 18.57 -9.50
N HIS A 68 5.79 19.76 -9.00
CA HIS A 68 5.70 20.04 -7.56
C HIS A 68 4.26 19.99 -7.07
N THR A 69 3.31 20.57 -7.82
CA THR A 69 1.89 20.51 -7.48
C THR A 69 1.38 19.07 -7.46
N LEU A 70 1.74 18.25 -8.46
CA LEU A 70 1.40 16.83 -8.51
C LEU A 70 2.03 16.05 -7.36
N SER A 71 3.28 16.35 -6.99
CA SER A 71 3.95 15.71 -5.85
C SER A 71 3.28 16.05 -4.53
N MET A 72 2.83 17.28 -4.33
CA MET A 72 2.05 17.68 -3.16
C MET A 72 0.70 16.96 -3.12
N ALA A 73 0.00 16.92 -4.26
CA ALA A 73 -1.26 16.17 -4.37
C ALA A 73 -1.06 14.68 -4.08
N HIS A 74 0.01 14.08 -4.62
CA HIS A 74 0.39 12.70 -4.34
C HIS A 74 0.63 12.45 -2.84
N ALA A 75 1.41 13.32 -2.19
CA ALA A 75 1.65 13.20 -0.75
C ALA A 75 0.34 13.27 0.05
N ALA A 76 -0.57 14.19 -0.30
CA ALA A 76 -1.89 14.28 0.32
C ALA A 76 -2.71 13.00 0.11
N VAL A 77 -2.74 12.47 -1.11
CA VAL A 77 -3.43 11.21 -1.44
C VAL A 77 -2.84 10.05 -0.64
N ALA A 78 -1.51 9.91 -0.57
CA ALA A 78 -0.86 8.85 0.18
C ALA A 78 -1.19 8.93 1.68
N LEU A 79 -1.10 10.14 2.27
CA LEU A 79 -1.43 10.39 3.67
C LEU A 79 -2.91 10.11 4.01
N CYS A 80 -3.81 10.26 3.06
CA CYS A 80 -5.22 9.94 3.24
C CYS A 80 -5.53 8.46 2.98
N CYS A 81 -5.00 7.89 1.89
CA CYS A 81 -5.32 6.53 1.45
C CYS A 81 -4.78 5.46 2.40
N TRP A 82 -3.55 5.58 2.89
CA TRP A 82 -2.96 4.56 3.75
C TRP A 82 -3.68 4.40 5.10
N PRO A 83 -3.96 5.48 5.86
CA PRO A 83 -4.78 5.36 7.07
C PRO A 83 -6.21 4.91 6.77
N ALA A 84 -6.84 5.46 5.71
CA ALA A 84 -8.19 5.08 5.33
C ALA A 84 -8.30 3.58 5.01
N GLY A 85 -7.39 3.05 4.19
CA GLY A 85 -7.34 1.62 3.87
C GLY A 85 -7.16 0.76 5.11
N THR A 86 -6.31 1.19 6.07
CA THR A 86 -6.10 0.47 7.33
C THR A 86 -7.32 0.52 8.25
N LEU A 87 -7.96 1.68 8.37
CA LEU A 87 -9.16 1.85 9.20
C LEU A 87 -10.34 1.06 8.64
N LEU A 88 -10.56 1.12 7.33
CA LEU A 88 -11.60 0.34 6.65
C LEU A 88 -11.35 -1.15 6.81
N TYR A 89 -10.12 -1.60 6.60
CA TYR A 89 -9.75 -3.00 6.82
C TYR A 89 -10.11 -3.45 8.24
N ARG A 90 -9.69 -2.70 9.28
CA ARG A 90 -10.03 -3.01 10.68
C ARG A 90 -11.53 -3.03 10.94
N ARG A 91 -12.28 -2.09 10.34
CA ARG A 91 -13.72 -2.02 10.48
C ARG A 91 -14.41 -3.25 9.87
N PHE A 92 -14.02 -3.62 8.66
CA PHE A 92 -14.62 -4.74 7.94
C PHE A 92 -14.16 -6.11 8.47
N THR A 93 -12.97 -6.21 9.06
CA THR A 93 -12.50 -7.42 9.75
C THR A 93 -12.85 -7.45 11.23
N SER A 94 -13.70 -6.55 11.72
CA SER A 94 -14.19 -6.60 13.10
C SER A 94 -15.06 -7.85 13.32
N ARG A 95 -15.01 -8.41 14.54
CA ARG A 95 -15.80 -9.60 14.90
C ARG A 95 -17.28 -9.44 14.55
N LYS A 96 -17.86 -8.27 14.84
CA LYS A 96 -19.27 -7.98 14.51
C LYS A 96 -19.55 -8.05 13.01
N ALA A 97 -18.68 -7.49 12.17
CA ALA A 97 -18.86 -7.47 10.71
C ALA A 97 -18.73 -8.89 10.14
N LEU A 98 -17.75 -9.68 10.60
CA LEU A 98 -17.53 -11.05 10.14
C LEU A 98 -18.68 -11.98 10.54
N LEU A 99 -19.15 -11.91 11.79
CA LEU A 99 -20.23 -12.75 12.29
C LEU A 99 -21.59 -12.38 11.71
N SER A 100 -21.80 -11.11 11.32
CA SER A 100 -23.04 -10.69 10.64
C SER A 100 -23.09 -11.07 9.16
N GLY A 101 -21.99 -11.59 8.60
CA GLY A 101 -21.89 -11.86 7.16
C GLY A 101 -21.90 -10.61 6.28
N SER A 102 -21.74 -9.41 6.87
CA SER A 102 -21.79 -8.13 6.14
C SER A 102 -20.51 -7.85 5.35
N SER A 103 -19.43 -8.57 5.62
CA SER A 103 -18.16 -8.47 4.91
C SER A 103 -17.35 -9.75 5.04
N THR A 104 -16.42 -9.95 4.13
CA THR A 104 -15.47 -11.04 4.19
C THR A 104 -14.05 -10.50 4.39
N ILE A 105 -13.17 -11.30 4.99
CA ILE A 105 -11.75 -10.97 5.12
C ILE A 105 -11.13 -10.76 3.74
N TYR A 106 -11.58 -11.52 2.75
CA TYR A 106 -11.13 -11.44 1.37
C TYR A 106 -11.43 -10.05 0.75
N GLU A 107 -12.67 -9.60 0.85
CA GLU A 107 -13.09 -8.28 0.31
C GLU A 107 -12.37 -7.12 1.03
N ALA A 108 -12.29 -7.19 2.35
CA ALA A 108 -11.58 -6.20 3.15
C ALA A 108 -10.10 -6.11 2.78
N SER A 109 -9.45 -7.25 2.53
CA SER A 109 -8.05 -7.32 2.12
C SER A 109 -7.83 -6.74 0.72
N ASN A 110 -8.68 -7.07 -0.24
CA ASN A 110 -8.61 -6.53 -1.61
C ASN A 110 -8.82 -5.01 -1.62
N MET A 111 -9.78 -4.50 -0.86
CA MET A 111 -9.99 -3.07 -0.72
C MET A 111 -8.73 -2.38 -0.18
N ARG A 112 -8.13 -2.93 0.87
CA ARG A 112 -6.90 -2.40 1.44
C ARG A 112 -5.74 -2.38 0.44
N LEU A 113 -5.57 -3.45 -0.36
CA LEU A 113 -4.56 -3.51 -1.41
C LEU A 113 -4.71 -2.37 -2.41
N GLY A 114 -5.93 -2.06 -2.86
CA GLY A 114 -6.19 -0.94 -3.75
C GLY A 114 -5.78 0.42 -3.15
N PHE A 115 -6.05 0.64 -1.86
CA PHE A 115 -5.62 1.85 -1.15
C PHE A 115 -4.09 1.96 -1.00
N LEU A 116 -3.37 0.85 -1.02
CA LEU A 116 -1.91 0.83 -0.96
C LEU A 116 -1.27 0.97 -2.34
N GLU A 117 -1.85 0.34 -3.36
CA GLU A 117 -1.34 0.36 -4.74
C GLU A 117 -1.45 1.74 -5.38
N GLY A 118 -2.61 2.39 -5.24
CA GLY A 118 -2.90 3.66 -5.89
C GLY A 118 -1.81 4.72 -5.68
N PRO A 119 -1.48 5.07 -4.42
CA PRO A 119 -0.39 6.01 -4.15
C PRO A 119 0.97 5.52 -4.66
N GLY A 120 1.26 4.21 -4.57
CA GLY A 120 2.50 3.63 -5.06
C GLY A 120 2.70 3.87 -6.56
N LEU A 121 1.70 3.55 -7.37
CA LEU A 121 1.74 3.76 -8.82
C LEU A 121 1.76 5.25 -9.17
N PHE A 122 0.98 6.08 -8.47
CA PHE A 122 0.95 7.52 -8.72
C PHE A 122 2.31 8.16 -8.49
N GLY A 123 3.03 7.78 -7.43
CA GLY A 123 4.40 8.23 -7.21
C GLY A 123 5.36 7.85 -8.34
N CYS A 124 5.25 6.63 -8.86
CA CYS A 124 6.04 6.19 -10.02
C CYS A 124 5.74 7.01 -11.28
N VAL A 125 4.45 7.33 -11.53
CA VAL A 125 4.05 8.14 -12.70
C VAL A 125 4.65 9.55 -12.61
N ILE A 126 4.56 10.21 -11.44
CA ILE A 126 5.14 11.54 -11.26
C ILE A 126 6.66 11.50 -11.48
N PHE A 127 7.34 10.50 -10.89
CA PHE A 127 8.78 10.36 -11.06
C PHE A 127 9.16 10.08 -12.53
N MET A 128 8.35 9.30 -13.24
CA MET A 128 8.55 9.06 -14.68
C MET A 128 8.45 10.37 -15.49
N LEU A 129 7.41 11.17 -15.25
CA LEU A 129 7.21 12.46 -15.91
C LEU A 129 8.38 13.40 -15.62
N ALA A 130 8.81 13.47 -14.37
CA ALA A 130 9.96 14.28 -13.95
C ALA A 130 11.28 13.81 -14.60
N GLY A 131 11.46 12.50 -14.74
CA GLY A 131 12.63 11.92 -15.40
C GLY A 131 12.68 12.20 -16.90
N MET A 132 11.54 12.15 -17.59
CA MET A 132 11.45 12.47 -19.02
C MET A 132 11.76 13.94 -19.30
N GLY A 133 11.33 14.86 -18.42
CA GLY A 133 11.64 16.30 -18.50
C GLY A 133 13.03 16.69 -17.96
N ARG A 134 13.77 15.75 -17.34
CA ARG A 134 15.02 15.99 -16.59
C ARG A 134 14.88 16.92 -15.38
N GLU A 135 13.67 17.17 -14.93
CA GLU A 135 13.36 18.03 -13.79
C GLU A 135 13.89 17.43 -12.46
N VAL A 136 14.16 16.12 -12.44
CA VAL A 136 14.71 15.41 -11.28
C VAL A 136 16.12 15.89 -10.93
N ASP A 137 16.91 16.29 -11.94
CA ASP A 137 18.28 16.80 -11.76
C ASP A 137 18.27 18.18 -11.09
N ASP A 138 17.27 18.99 -11.43
CA ASP A 138 17.11 20.35 -10.90
C ASP A 138 16.34 20.37 -9.57
N SER A 139 15.53 19.33 -9.29
CA SER A 139 14.70 19.26 -8.08
C SER A 139 14.79 17.90 -7.38
N PRO A 140 15.76 17.74 -6.45
CA PRO A 140 15.92 16.48 -5.69
C PRO A 140 14.68 16.04 -4.91
N LEU A 141 13.75 16.95 -4.60
CA LEU A 141 12.50 16.63 -3.91
C LEU A 141 11.60 15.68 -4.70
N LEU A 142 11.74 15.64 -6.02
CA LEU A 142 10.97 14.72 -6.87
C LEU A 142 11.29 13.25 -6.62
N TRP A 143 12.49 12.94 -6.09
CA TRP A 143 12.85 11.60 -5.64
C TRP A 143 11.96 11.08 -4.51
N LEU A 144 11.37 11.97 -3.71
CA LEU A 144 10.45 11.58 -2.62
C LEU A 144 9.21 10.84 -3.13
N ASN A 145 8.85 11.03 -4.42
CA ASN A 145 7.75 10.29 -5.01
C ASN A 145 8.01 8.77 -5.07
N LEU A 146 9.28 8.34 -5.09
CA LEU A 146 9.63 6.91 -5.02
C LEU A 146 9.51 6.31 -3.61
N LEU A 147 9.32 7.11 -2.57
CA LEU A 147 9.07 6.59 -1.23
C LEU A 147 7.74 5.84 -1.16
N SER A 148 6.72 6.29 -1.90
CA SER A 148 5.39 5.67 -1.84
C SER A 148 5.36 4.26 -2.43
N PRO A 149 5.94 3.93 -3.61
CA PRO A 149 6.01 2.55 -4.08
C PRO A 149 6.82 1.66 -3.12
N VAL A 150 7.94 2.15 -2.59
CA VAL A 150 8.74 1.41 -1.60
C VAL A 150 7.94 1.15 -0.33
N ALA A 151 7.27 2.16 0.20
CA ALA A 151 6.43 2.03 1.39
C ALA A 151 5.24 1.08 1.14
N SER A 152 4.59 1.17 -0.04
CA SER A 152 3.47 0.29 -0.41
C SER A 152 3.90 -1.17 -0.48
N ILE A 153 5.02 -1.48 -1.16
CA ILE A 153 5.57 -2.84 -1.25
C ILE A 153 5.94 -3.34 0.15
N THR A 154 6.64 -2.53 0.95
CA THR A 154 7.05 -2.91 2.31
C THR A 154 5.84 -3.22 3.17
N PHE A 155 4.81 -2.38 3.13
CA PHE A 155 3.60 -2.58 3.92
C PHE A 155 2.82 -3.82 3.47
N MET A 156 2.71 -4.08 2.17
CA MET A 156 2.11 -5.31 1.63
C MET A 156 2.90 -6.54 2.05
N ALA A 157 4.23 -6.49 2.04
CA ALA A 157 5.09 -7.59 2.48
C ALA A 157 4.93 -7.89 3.98
N LEU A 158 4.94 -6.86 4.83
CA LEU A 158 4.75 -7.01 6.29
C LEU A 158 3.38 -7.57 6.64
N THR A 159 2.37 -7.26 5.84
CA THR A 159 0.98 -7.68 6.06
C THR A 159 0.53 -8.78 5.10
N PHE A 160 1.50 -9.47 4.49
CA PHE A 160 1.21 -10.56 3.56
C PHE A 160 0.24 -11.57 4.19
N PRO A 161 -0.80 -12.03 3.47
CA PRO A 161 -1.87 -12.84 4.02
C PRO A 161 -1.42 -14.29 4.26
N THR A 162 -0.51 -14.49 5.21
CA THR A 162 -0.18 -15.82 5.74
C THR A 162 -1.24 -16.24 6.74
N LYS A 163 -1.41 -17.56 6.95
CA LYS A 163 -2.34 -18.08 7.96
C LYS A 163 -2.05 -17.44 9.32
N LYS A 164 -0.78 -17.34 9.71
CA LYS A 164 -0.34 -16.70 10.96
C LYS A 164 -0.79 -15.23 11.08
N ASN A 165 -0.64 -14.44 10.02
CA ASN A 165 -1.04 -13.03 10.03
C ASN A 165 -2.57 -12.87 10.07
N LEU A 166 -3.29 -13.80 9.45
CA LEU A 166 -4.75 -13.81 9.49
C LEU A 166 -5.30 -14.26 10.86
N GLU A 167 -4.68 -15.25 11.50
CA GLU A 167 -5.01 -15.70 12.85
C GLU A 167 -4.75 -14.62 13.91
N SER A 168 -3.83 -13.69 13.66
CA SER A 168 -3.54 -12.56 14.56
C SER A 168 -4.55 -11.42 14.48
N LEU A 169 -5.60 -11.54 13.66
CA LEU A 169 -6.66 -10.54 13.60
C LEU A 169 -7.39 -10.40 14.94
N PRO A 170 -7.66 -9.16 15.41
CA PRO A 170 -8.35 -8.94 16.68
C PRO A 170 -9.71 -9.65 16.79
N ALA A 171 -10.35 -9.87 15.63
CA ALA A 171 -11.64 -10.59 15.57
C ALA A 171 -11.54 -12.07 15.97
N LEU A 172 -10.37 -12.68 15.79
CA LEU A 172 -10.11 -14.09 16.10
C LEU A 172 -9.40 -14.28 17.45
N SER A 173 -8.92 -13.19 18.05
CA SER A 173 -8.29 -13.25 19.38
C SER A 173 -9.35 -13.54 20.45
N PRO A 174 -9.10 -14.46 21.38
CA PRO A 174 -10.00 -14.69 22.50
C PRO A 174 -10.25 -13.39 23.26
N GLU A 175 -11.50 -13.09 23.58
CA GLU A 175 -11.83 -11.95 24.45
C GLU A 175 -11.16 -12.18 25.82
N GLY A 176 -10.12 -11.40 26.13
CA GLY A 176 -9.37 -11.52 27.38
C GLY A 176 -7.84 -11.51 27.22
N THR A 177 -7.29 -11.82 26.05
CA THR A 177 -5.88 -11.52 25.77
C THR A 177 -5.78 -10.06 25.39
N GLY A 178 -5.81 -9.19 26.41
CA GLY A 178 -5.77 -7.75 26.27
C GLY A 178 -4.66 -7.33 25.31
N SER A 179 -4.96 -6.31 24.51
CA SER A 179 -3.97 -5.58 23.74
C SER A 179 -2.67 -5.49 24.55
N PRO A 180 -1.50 -5.77 23.96
CA PRO A 180 -0.20 -5.61 24.65
C PRO A 180 -0.02 -4.23 25.30
N TRP A 181 -0.88 -3.28 24.93
CA TRP A 181 -0.93 -1.93 25.46
C TRP A 181 -1.87 -1.73 26.64
N ALA A 182 -2.84 -2.62 26.88
CA ALA A 182 -3.77 -2.52 28.00
C ALA A 182 -3.07 -2.83 29.35
N ASN A 183 -2.05 -3.70 29.35
CA ASN A 183 -1.31 -4.07 30.57
C ASN A 183 -0.25 -3.04 31.00
N ARG A 184 -0.09 -1.90 30.32
CA ARG A 184 0.84 -0.84 30.71
C ARG A 184 0.22 0.28 31.56
N ALA A 185 -1.07 0.25 31.77
CA ALA A 185 -1.76 1.30 32.53
C ALA A 185 -1.98 0.96 34.03
N GLU A 186 -1.55 -0.21 34.48
CA GLU A 186 -1.74 -0.66 35.86
C GLU A 186 -0.44 -0.79 36.69
N HIS A 187 0.64 -0.10 36.24
CA HIS A 187 1.87 0.00 37.08
C HIS A 187 2.31 1.44 37.25
#